data_cd08780b7ca62cc95fd2bad9ea8020b7
#
_entry.id   cd08780b7ca62cc95fd2bad9ea8020b7
#
_cell.length_a   1.000
_cell.length_b   1.000
_cell.length_c   1.000
_cell.angle_alpha   90.00
_cell.angle_beta   90.00
_cell.angle_gamma   90.00
#
_symmetry.space_group_name_H-M   'P 1'
#
loop_
_entity.id
_entity.type
_entity.pdbx_description
1 polymer ?
#
loop_
_entity_poly.entity_id
_entity_poly.type
_entity_poly.pdbx_seq_one_letter_code
_entity_poly.pdbx_strand_id
1 'polypeptide(L)'
;IRTLRLAKRVHVDQLLQAALSLSSLTEPQTLDRVEAAARRLQPVTEELPTTFEGRFLHAEETPLGWFIIGDTLANVYAGPAAIIVDLGGDDTYLAGPGAPVDAPVALVIDLAGDDRYIGNRAGSLGGALAGVGLLVDRHGDDTYAGDVLTQGAAFCGVGVLWDAGGHDTYLAQHSSQGAGFFGAGLLIDHQGDDLLSLGQLGQGLPLLLHRLRIGD
;
A
#
# COMPACT_ATOMS: atom_id res chain seq x y z
N ILE A 1 2.07 -24.06 17.76
CA ILE A 1 1.61 -25.28 17.03
C ILE A 1 0.34 -24.97 16.19
N ARG A 2 -0.65 -24.20 16.70
CA ARG A 2 -1.88 -23.88 15.95
C ARG A 2 -1.56 -22.94 14.76
N THR A 3 -0.72 -21.94 14.96
CA THR A 3 -0.28 -20.98 13.94
C THR A 3 0.43 -21.66 12.77
N LEU A 4 1.34 -22.61 13.06
CA LEU A 4 2.03 -23.40 12.03
C LEU A 4 1.07 -24.30 11.23
N ARG A 5 -0.01 -24.77 11.84
CA ARG A 5 -1.04 -25.55 11.13
C ARG A 5 -1.88 -24.67 10.19
N LEU A 6 -2.12 -23.41 10.57
CA LEU A 6 -2.81 -22.43 9.72
C LEU A 6 -1.91 -22.00 8.55
N ALA A 7 -0.64 -21.72 8.80
CA ALA A 7 0.32 -21.36 7.76
C ALA A 7 0.44 -22.43 6.66
N LYS A 8 0.33 -23.73 7.01
CA LYS A 8 0.32 -24.83 6.03
C LYS A 8 -0.93 -24.84 5.10
N ARG A 9 -1.96 -24.10 5.42
CA ARG A 9 -3.19 -24.01 4.63
C ARG A 9 -3.17 -22.80 3.68
N VAL A 10 -2.20 -21.92 3.82
CA VAL A 10 -2.02 -20.78 2.92
C VAL A 10 -1.27 -21.27 1.68
N HIS A 11 -1.86 -21.06 0.53
CA HIS A 11 -1.28 -21.38 -0.77
C HIS A 11 -0.41 -20.19 -1.22
N VAL A 12 0.81 -20.10 -0.68
CA VAL A 12 1.74 -19.00 -0.95
C VAL A 12 2.06 -18.86 -2.43
N ASP A 13 2.11 -19.97 -3.17
CA ASP A 13 2.26 -20.02 -4.61
C ASP A 13 1.14 -19.26 -5.36
N GLN A 14 -0.10 -19.45 -4.93
CA GLN A 14 -1.24 -18.73 -5.51
C GLN A 14 -1.22 -17.24 -5.15
N LEU A 15 -0.82 -16.90 -3.92
CA LEU A 15 -0.66 -15.50 -3.51
C LEU A 15 0.46 -14.81 -4.30
N LEU A 16 1.57 -15.50 -4.54
CA LEU A 16 2.66 -14.98 -5.36
C LEU A 16 2.22 -14.79 -6.81
N GLN A 17 1.44 -15.71 -7.38
CA GLN A 17 0.88 -15.54 -8.72
C GLN A 17 -0.08 -14.36 -8.81
N ALA A 18 -0.93 -14.17 -7.79
CA ALA A 18 -1.82 -13.01 -7.70
C ALA A 18 -1.01 -11.70 -7.62
N ALA A 19 0.01 -11.66 -6.76
CA ALA A 19 0.90 -10.49 -6.64
C ALA A 19 1.65 -10.20 -7.96
N LEU A 20 2.15 -11.23 -8.65
CA LEU A 20 2.76 -11.07 -9.96
C LEU A 20 1.78 -10.53 -11.02
N SER A 21 0.51 -10.92 -10.96
CA SER A 21 -0.51 -10.36 -11.84
C SER A 21 -0.77 -8.87 -11.56
N LEU A 22 -0.57 -8.43 -10.32
CA LEU A 22 -0.69 -7.03 -9.93
C LEU A 22 0.60 -6.23 -10.20
N SER A 23 1.74 -6.86 -10.48
CA SER A 23 3.01 -6.16 -10.71
C SER A 23 2.97 -5.21 -11.92
N SER A 24 2.10 -5.48 -12.91
CA SER A 24 1.90 -4.57 -14.04
C SER A 24 1.35 -3.20 -13.63
N LEU A 25 0.77 -3.10 -12.43
CA LEU A 25 0.28 -1.83 -11.88
C LEU A 25 1.41 -0.89 -11.42
N THR A 26 2.65 -1.37 -11.31
CA THR A 26 3.84 -0.54 -11.08
C THR A 26 4.48 -0.04 -12.39
N GLU A 27 4.00 -0.51 -13.55
CA GLU A 27 4.54 -0.09 -14.84
C GLU A 27 4.05 1.32 -15.20
N PRO A 28 4.95 2.27 -15.55
CA PRO A 28 4.56 3.65 -15.87
C PRO A 28 3.46 3.76 -16.92
N GLN A 29 3.52 2.94 -17.98
CA GLN A 29 2.50 2.92 -19.04
C GLN A 29 1.12 2.48 -18.54
N THR A 30 1.07 1.60 -17.54
CA THR A 30 -0.18 1.16 -16.93
C THR A 30 -0.75 2.28 -16.05
N LEU A 31 0.10 2.93 -15.25
CA LEU A 31 -0.29 4.07 -14.42
C LEU A 31 -0.80 5.24 -15.28
N ASP A 32 -0.12 5.58 -16.37
CA ASP A 32 -0.57 6.62 -17.33
C ASP A 32 -1.96 6.30 -17.92
N ARG A 33 -2.24 5.02 -18.19
CA ARG A 33 -3.56 4.58 -18.69
C ARG A 33 -4.65 4.66 -17.61
N VAL A 34 -4.32 4.30 -16.38
CA VAL A 34 -5.23 4.44 -15.22
C VAL A 34 -5.57 5.90 -15.02
N GLU A 35 -4.58 6.78 -14.98
CA GLU A 35 -4.76 8.22 -14.87
C GLU A 35 -5.64 8.77 -15.99
N ALA A 36 -5.32 8.47 -17.24
CA ALA A 36 -6.07 8.94 -18.40
C ALA A 36 -7.53 8.43 -18.41
N ALA A 37 -7.80 7.26 -17.87
CA ALA A 37 -9.15 6.73 -17.73
C ALA A 37 -9.91 7.46 -16.61
N ALA A 38 -9.30 7.60 -15.45
CA ALA A 38 -9.90 8.23 -14.27
C ALA A 38 -10.22 9.72 -14.50
N ARG A 39 -9.35 10.46 -15.19
CA ARG A 39 -9.58 11.88 -15.56
C ARG A 39 -10.81 12.12 -16.44
N ARG A 40 -11.43 11.08 -16.99
CA ARG A 40 -12.67 11.18 -17.79
C ARG A 40 -13.93 11.01 -16.95
N LEU A 41 -13.79 10.59 -15.70
CA LEU A 41 -14.90 10.40 -14.79
C LEU A 41 -15.45 11.75 -14.32
N GLN A 42 -16.70 11.73 -13.90
CA GLN A 42 -17.35 12.90 -13.28
C GLN A 42 -17.38 12.68 -11.77
N PRO A 43 -17.30 13.76 -10.98
CA PRO A 43 -17.37 13.63 -9.54
C PRO A 43 -18.65 12.92 -9.06
N VAL A 44 -18.47 12.08 -8.04
CA VAL A 44 -19.58 11.44 -7.33
C VAL A 44 -20.38 12.49 -6.59
N THR A 45 -21.71 12.43 -6.68
CA THR A 45 -22.63 13.34 -6.02
C THR A 45 -23.35 12.72 -4.82
N GLU A 46 -23.18 11.41 -4.63
CA GLU A 46 -23.75 10.67 -3.51
C GLU A 46 -22.93 10.88 -2.24
N GLU A 47 -23.61 10.89 -1.08
CA GLU A 47 -22.92 10.96 0.21
C GLU A 47 -22.21 9.64 0.48
N LEU A 48 -20.90 9.73 0.72
CA LEU A 48 -20.08 8.60 1.14
C LEU A 48 -20.05 8.50 2.67
N PRO A 49 -19.66 7.33 3.22
CA PRO A 49 -19.38 7.23 4.66
C PRO A 49 -18.39 8.30 5.10
N THR A 50 -18.58 8.83 6.31
CA THR A 50 -17.73 9.89 6.89
C THR A 50 -16.26 9.47 7.10
N THR A 51 -15.92 8.25 6.79
CA THR A 51 -14.55 7.73 6.74
C THR A 51 -13.83 8.09 5.43
N PHE A 52 -14.52 8.68 4.47
CA PHE A 52 -13.97 9.21 3.24
C PHE A 52 -14.34 10.67 3.12
N GLU A 53 -13.34 11.54 3.14
CA GLU A 53 -13.53 13.00 3.05
C GLU A 53 -12.80 13.52 1.82
N GLY A 54 -13.40 14.47 1.12
CA GLY A 54 -12.85 15.07 -0.09
C GLY A 54 -13.74 14.89 -1.31
N ARG A 55 -13.14 14.86 -2.49
CA ARG A 55 -13.85 14.76 -3.76
C ARG A 55 -13.43 13.51 -4.51
N PHE A 56 -14.42 12.69 -4.85
CA PHE A 56 -14.21 11.41 -5.47
C PHE A 56 -14.82 11.35 -6.88
N LEU A 57 -14.16 10.64 -7.77
CA LEU A 57 -14.57 10.43 -9.16
C LEU A 57 -15.30 9.11 -9.34
N HIS A 58 -15.10 8.18 -8.41
CA HIS A 58 -15.80 6.91 -8.34
C HIS A 58 -15.85 6.41 -6.91
N ALA A 59 -16.96 5.81 -6.52
CA ALA A 59 -17.09 5.12 -5.25
C ALA A 59 -18.10 3.99 -5.38
N GLU A 60 -17.69 2.77 -5.10
CA GLU A 60 -18.52 1.57 -5.18
C GLU A 60 -18.19 0.65 -4.00
N GLU A 61 -19.22 0.23 -3.26
CA GLU A 61 -19.07 -0.78 -2.23
C GLU A 61 -19.05 -2.18 -2.86
N THR A 62 -17.99 -2.92 -2.65
CA THR A 62 -17.81 -4.28 -3.15
C THR A 62 -17.80 -5.28 -2.00
N PRO A 63 -17.97 -6.59 -2.26
CA PRO A 63 -17.83 -7.61 -1.22
C PRO A 63 -16.44 -7.67 -0.55
N LEU A 64 -15.42 -7.04 -1.13
CA LEU A 64 -14.05 -6.98 -0.60
C LEU A 64 -13.76 -5.67 0.14
N GLY A 65 -14.64 -4.70 0.09
CA GLY A 65 -14.47 -3.34 0.57
C GLY A 65 -14.74 -2.30 -0.52
N TRP A 66 -14.53 -1.04 -0.23
CA TRP A 66 -14.77 0.04 -1.19
C TRP A 66 -13.76 0.03 -2.33
N PHE A 67 -14.25 0.32 -3.54
CA PHE A 67 -13.44 0.78 -4.66
C PHE A 67 -13.67 2.28 -4.83
N ILE A 68 -12.60 3.06 -4.66
CA ILE A 68 -12.66 4.52 -4.67
C ILE A 68 -11.62 5.07 -5.65
N ILE A 69 -12.02 6.11 -6.39
CA ILE A 69 -11.10 6.92 -7.20
C ILE A 69 -11.21 8.36 -6.71
N GLY A 70 -10.11 8.88 -6.14
CA GLY A 70 -9.94 10.27 -5.74
C GLY A 70 -9.64 11.18 -6.94
N ASP A 71 -9.81 12.47 -6.74
CA ASP A 71 -9.43 13.45 -7.76
C ASP A 71 -7.99 13.99 -7.53
N THR A 72 -7.71 15.23 -7.82
CA THR A 72 -6.40 15.89 -7.64
C THR A 72 -6.42 16.89 -6.48
N LEU A 73 -7.36 16.78 -5.57
CA LEU A 73 -7.46 17.62 -4.38
C LEU A 73 -7.17 16.76 -3.15
N ALA A 74 -6.83 17.40 -2.05
CA ALA A 74 -6.58 16.70 -0.81
C ALA A 74 -7.80 15.88 -0.33
N ASN A 75 -7.62 14.60 -0.16
CA ASN A 75 -8.62 13.62 0.27
C ASN A 75 -8.22 12.92 1.59
N VAL A 76 -9.19 12.34 2.28
CA VAL A 76 -8.94 11.50 3.46
C VAL A 76 -9.56 10.11 3.24
N TYR A 77 -8.73 9.08 3.37
CA TYR A 77 -9.09 7.68 3.23
C TYR A 77 -8.96 6.97 4.58
N ALA A 78 -10.02 6.94 5.37
CA ALA A 78 -10.05 6.29 6.69
C ALA A 78 -10.95 5.05 6.75
N GLY A 79 -11.62 4.71 5.65
CA GLY A 79 -12.56 3.59 5.54
C GLY A 79 -11.92 2.29 5.04
N PRO A 80 -12.64 1.18 5.14
CA PRO A 80 -12.21 -0.11 4.65
C PRO A 80 -12.31 -0.15 3.12
N ALA A 81 -11.23 0.19 2.42
CA ALA A 81 -11.17 0.11 0.97
C ALA A 81 -10.34 -1.09 0.51
N ALA A 82 -10.84 -1.79 -0.50
CA ALA A 82 -10.11 -2.84 -1.19
C ALA A 82 -9.24 -2.27 -2.32
N ILE A 83 -9.72 -1.20 -2.97
CA ILE A 83 -9.01 -0.53 -4.06
C ILE A 83 -9.16 0.98 -3.88
N ILE A 84 -8.05 1.68 -3.85
CA ILE A 84 -7.97 3.14 -3.94
C ILE A 84 -7.10 3.47 -5.15
N VAL A 85 -7.55 4.41 -5.96
CA VAL A 85 -6.75 5.09 -6.97
C VAL A 85 -6.89 6.57 -6.72
N ASP A 86 -5.82 7.26 -6.36
CA ASP A 86 -5.80 8.71 -6.27
C ASP A 86 -5.05 9.34 -7.44
N LEU A 87 -5.54 10.46 -7.92
CA LEU A 87 -4.93 11.17 -9.03
C LEU A 87 -3.95 12.25 -8.58
N GLY A 88 -3.86 12.49 -7.29
CA GLY A 88 -2.96 13.46 -6.66
C GLY A 88 -3.66 14.39 -5.68
N GLY A 89 -2.90 15.19 -5.01
CA GLY A 89 -3.31 16.03 -3.87
C GLY A 89 -2.47 15.63 -2.67
N ASP A 90 -2.42 16.48 -1.66
CA ASP A 90 -1.70 16.10 -0.42
C ASP A 90 -2.68 15.32 0.47
N ASP A 91 -2.68 14.01 0.36
CA ASP A 91 -3.70 13.12 0.88
C ASP A 91 -3.38 12.52 2.25
N THR A 92 -4.39 11.99 2.91
CA THR A 92 -4.20 11.30 4.18
C THR A 92 -4.88 9.93 4.18
N TYR A 93 -4.07 8.90 4.28
CA TYR A 93 -4.48 7.51 4.37
C TYR A 93 -4.42 7.04 5.83
N LEU A 94 -5.57 7.00 6.51
CA LEU A 94 -5.69 6.57 7.90
C LEU A 94 -6.10 5.09 7.98
N ALA A 95 -5.48 4.33 8.88
CA ALA A 95 -5.59 2.88 8.99
C ALA A 95 -4.96 2.13 7.80
N GLY A 96 -4.44 2.85 6.85
CA GLY A 96 -3.59 2.44 5.76
C GLY A 96 -4.16 1.31 4.89
N PRO A 97 -4.12 1.48 3.60
CA PRO A 97 -4.45 0.38 2.71
C PRO A 97 -3.46 -0.77 2.89
N GLY A 98 -3.99 -1.92 3.13
CA GLY A 98 -3.26 -3.15 3.33
C GLY A 98 -4.23 -4.31 3.44
N ALA A 99 -3.74 -5.54 3.41
CA ALA A 99 -4.54 -6.75 3.51
C ALA A 99 -4.49 -7.35 4.92
N PRO A 100 -5.23 -6.81 5.91
CA PRO A 100 -5.41 -7.46 7.19
C PRO A 100 -6.16 -8.79 7.01
N VAL A 101 -6.31 -9.56 8.08
CA VAL A 101 -6.90 -10.92 8.00
C VAL A 101 -8.32 -10.91 7.44
N ASP A 102 -9.06 -9.85 7.65
CA ASP A 102 -10.46 -9.66 7.22
C ASP A 102 -10.61 -9.01 5.83
N ALA A 103 -9.51 -8.53 5.24
CA ALA A 103 -9.48 -8.00 3.88
C ALA A 103 -8.33 -8.64 3.09
N PRO A 104 -8.58 -9.73 2.36
CA PRO A 104 -7.52 -10.53 1.73
C PRO A 104 -6.82 -9.83 0.57
N VAL A 105 -7.37 -8.73 0.06
CA VAL A 105 -6.78 -7.93 -1.01
C VAL A 105 -6.90 -6.46 -0.65
N ALA A 106 -5.82 -5.72 -0.81
CA ALA A 106 -5.84 -4.27 -0.77
C ALA A 106 -4.84 -3.71 -1.78
N LEU A 107 -5.32 -2.78 -2.59
CA LEU A 107 -4.56 -2.09 -3.61
C LEU A 107 -4.71 -0.59 -3.41
N VAL A 108 -3.61 0.12 -3.34
CA VAL A 108 -3.57 1.57 -3.47
C VAL A 108 -2.63 1.95 -4.58
N ILE A 109 -3.07 2.88 -5.38
CA ILE A 109 -2.28 3.59 -6.37
C ILE A 109 -2.48 5.07 -6.09
N ASP A 110 -1.43 5.74 -5.70
CA ASP A 110 -1.34 7.19 -5.66
C ASP A 110 -0.47 7.67 -6.81
N LEU A 111 -0.88 8.74 -7.46
CA LEU A 111 -0.18 9.22 -8.63
C LEU A 111 0.63 10.49 -8.36
N ALA A 112 0.29 11.27 -7.35
CA ALA A 112 1.08 12.46 -7.00
C ALA A 112 0.54 13.18 -5.76
N GLY A 113 1.42 13.71 -4.95
CA GLY A 113 1.09 14.54 -3.78
C GLY A 113 2.12 14.33 -2.67
N ASP A 114 2.20 15.22 -1.73
CA ASP A 114 3.00 15.01 -0.53
C ASP A 114 2.10 14.35 0.54
N ASP A 115 2.11 13.03 0.59
CA ASP A 115 1.07 12.23 1.23
C ASP A 115 1.43 11.75 2.63
N ARG A 116 0.40 11.39 3.39
CA ARG A 116 0.54 10.86 4.74
C ARG A 116 -0.14 9.50 4.87
N TYR A 117 0.65 8.47 4.89
CA TYR A 117 0.22 7.10 5.09
C TYR A 117 0.39 6.69 6.55
N ILE A 118 -0.71 6.51 7.29
CA ILE A 118 -0.70 6.17 8.72
C ILE A 118 -1.26 4.78 8.93
N GLY A 119 -0.37 3.82 9.20
CA GLY A 119 -0.69 2.41 9.39
C GLY A 119 -0.69 2.01 10.87
N ASN A 120 -1.85 2.03 11.50
CA ASN A 120 -2.02 1.65 12.92
C ASN A 120 -2.48 0.19 13.11
N ARG A 121 -2.56 -0.59 12.04
CA ARG A 121 -2.95 -2.02 12.05
C ARG A 121 -1.91 -2.84 11.33
N ALA A 122 -1.65 -4.03 11.85
CA ALA A 122 -0.80 -5.00 11.14
C ALA A 122 -1.40 -5.35 9.77
N GLY A 123 -0.55 -5.41 8.76
CA GLY A 123 -0.96 -5.62 7.36
C GLY A 123 -1.36 -4.35 6.63
N SER A 124 -1.14 -3.15 7.19
CA SER A 124 -1.38 -1.88 6.49
C SER A 124 -0.16 -1.40 5.68
N LEU A 125 -0.31 -0.29 4.94
CA LEU A 125 0.72 0.33 4.10
C LEU A 125 1.37 -0.68 3.13
N GLY A 126 0.57 -1.26 2.26
CA GLY A 126 1.02 -2.31 1.36
C GLY A 126 1.36 -3.64 2.03
N GLY A 127 1.20 -3.75 3.36
CA GLY A 127 1.43 -4.98 4.09
C GLY A 127 0.31 -6.01 3.91
N ALA A 128 0.55 -7.27 4.33
CA ALA A 128 -0.44 -8.33 4.21
C ALA A 128 -0.40 -9.35 5.35
N LEU A 129 -1.59 -9.71 5.86
CA LEU A 129 -1.79 -10.84 6.76
C LEU A 129 -2.65 -11.91 6.06
N ALA A 130 -2.03 -12.94 5.51
CA ALA A 130 -2.68 -14.02 4.76
C ALA A 130 -3.44 -13.55 3.50
N GLY A 131 -2.92 -12.53 2.81
CA GLY A 131 -3.51 -11.95 1.61
C GLY A 131 -2.47 -11.30 0.71
N VAL A 132 -2.91 -10.37 -0.14
CA VAL A 132 -2.06 -9.54 -1.00
C VAL A 132 -2.34 -8.08 -0.72
N GLY A 133 -1.32 -7.36 -0.26
CA GLY A 133 -1.35 -5.90 -0.10
C GLY A 133 -0.37 -5.27 -1.09
N LEU A 134 -0.82 -4.25 -1.80
CA LEU A 134 0.01 -3.46 -2.71
C LEU A 134 -0.30 -1.98 -2.51
N LEU A 135 0.72 -1.20 -2.19
CA LEU A 135 0.71 0.25 -2.23
C LEU A 135 1.72 0.68 -3.28
N VAL A 136 1.28 1.47 -4.21
CA VAL A 136 2.08 2.09 -5.27
C VAL A 136 1.95 3.59 -5.10
N ASP A 137 3.06 4.26 -4.82
CA ASP A 137 3.17 5.71 -4.87
C ASP A 137 4.03 6.10 -6.06
N ARG A 138 3.65 7.13 -6.76
CA ARG A 138 4.35 7.52 -7.97
C ARG A 138 5.23 8.76 -7.77
N HIS A 139 4.77 9.74 -7.02
CA HIS A 139 5.46 11.03 -6.87
C HIS A 139 5.02 11.78 -5.62
N GLY A 140 5.94 12.26 -4.86
CA GLY A 140 5.71 13.15 -3.73
C GLY A 140 6.81 13.01 -2.68
N ASP A 141 6.86 13.94 -1.75
CA ASP A 141 7.71 13.81 -0.57
C ASP A 141 6.84 13.25 0.58
N ASP A 142 6.83 11.92 0.73
CA ASP A 142 5.82 11.20 1.47
C ASP A 142 6.21 10.82 2.90
N THR A 143 5.21 10.60 3.73
CA THR A 143 5.42 10.09 5.08
C THR A 143 4.65 8.79 5.32
N TYR A 144 5.38 7.70 5.48
CA TYR A 144 4.87 6.38 5.82
C TYR A 144 5.10 6.12 7.31
N ALA A 145 4.07 6.30 8.14
CA ALA A 145 4.12 6.04 9.58
C ALA A 145 3.38 4.75 9.91
N GLY A 146 4.10 3.71 10.29
CA GLY A 146 3.54 2.40 10.61
C GLY A 146 3.97 1.87 11.97
N ASP A 147 3.24 0.89 12.48
CA ASP A 147 3.57 0.23 13.75
C ASP A 147 4.23 -1.14 13.50
N VAL A 148 3.47 -2.21 13.49
CA VAL A 148 3.94 -3.59 13.36
C VAL A 148 3.40 -4.24 12.10
N LEU A 149 4.26 -4.95 11.35
CA LEU A 149 3.88 -5.62 10.09
C LEU A 149 3.22 -4.69 9.08
N THR A 150 3.83 -3.53 8.86
CA THR A 150 3.40 -2.50 7.93
C THR A 150 4.46 -2.25 6.86
N GLN A 151 4.25 -1.30 5.96
CA GLN A 151 5.20 -0.87 4.93
C GLN A 151 5.72 -2.06 4.10
N GLY A 152 4.80 -2.71 3.39
CA GLY A 152 5.12 -3.85 2.54
C GLY A 152 5.48 -5.14 3.28
N ALA A 153 5.31 -5.20 4.61
CA ALA A 153 5.58 -6.43 5.36
C ALA A 153 4.49 -7.48 5.17
N ALA A 154 4.85 -8.76 5.29
CA ALA A 154 3.91 -9.85 5.13
C ALA A 154 4.01 -10.93 6.20
N PHE A 155 2.85 -11.43 6.65
CA PHE A 155 2.72 -12.64 7.44
C PHE A 155 1.78 -13.63 6.76
N CYS A 156 2.30 -14.74 6.24
CA CYS A 156 1.55 -15.70 5.42
C CYS A 156 0.85 -15.08 4.20
N GLY A 157 1.44 -14.02 3.62
CA GLY A 157 0.88 -13.25 2.53
C GLY A 157 1.94 -12.70 1.59
N VAL A 158 1.54 -11.77 0.74
CA VAL A 158 2.45 -10.96 -0.09
C VAL A 158 2.14 -9.50 0.16
N GLY A 159 3.12 -8.76 0.68
CA GLY A 159 3.03 -7.33 0.92
C GLY A 159 4.04 -6.58 0.07
N VAL A 160 3.62 -5.50 -0.56
CA VAL A 160 4.48 -4.63 -1.38
C VAL A 160 4.16 -3.18 -1.10
N LEU A 161 5.16 -2.40 -0.75
CA LEU A 161 5.17 -0.96 -0.87
C LEU A 161 6.17 -0.61 -1.96
N TRP A 162 5.70 0.06 -2.99
CA TRP A 162 6.51 0.51 -4.11
C TRP A 162 6.37 2.02 -4.25
N ASP A 163 7.48 2.71 -4.09
CA ASP A 163 7.62 4.15 -4.23
C ASP A 163 8.50 4.45 -5.44
N ALA A 164 8.06 5.37 -6.28
CA ALA A 164 8.80 5.69 -7.50
C ALA A 164 9.72 6.91 -7.32
N GLY A 165 9.49 7.72 -6.29
CA GLY A 165 10.41 8.80 -5.98
C GLY A 165 9.82 10.02 -5.33
N GLY A 166 10.62 10.58 -4.49
CA GLY A 166 10.42 11.70 -3.58
C GLY A 166 11.56 11.79 -2.59
N HIS A 167 11.41 12.59 -1.58
CA HIS A 167 12.26 12.56 -0.38
C HIS A 167 11.42 12.06 0.80
N ASP A 168 11.43 10.73 0.98
CA ASP A 168 10.43 10.05 1.75
C ASP A 168 10.86 9.74 3.17
N THR A 169 9.88 9.63 4.06
CA THR A 169 10.10 9.29 5.45
C THR A 169 9.35 8.02 5.84
N TYR A 170 10.08 6.95 6.11
CA TYR A 170 9.56 5.65 6.52
C TYR A 170 9.79 5.44 8.02
N LEU A 171 8.73 5.56 8.82
CA LEU A 171 8.76 5.37 10.27
C LEU A 171 8.04 4.08 10.63
N ALA A 172 8.72 3.13 11.27
CA ALA A 172 8.11 1.89 11.72
C ALA A 172 8.64 1.44 13.09
N GLN A 173 7.90 0.57 13.78
CA GLN A 173 8.35 0.08 15.08
C GLN A 173 8.95 -1.31 15.01
N HIS A 174 8.20 -2.31 14.50
CA HIS A 174 8.66 -3.70 14.50
C HIS A 174 8.24 -4.46 13.25
N SER A 175 9.11 -5.35 12.76
CA SER A 175 8.79 -6.32 11.70
C SER A 175 8.09 -5.71 10.49
N SER A 176 8.48 -4.51 10.13
CA SER A 176 7.94 -3.71 9.03
C SER A 176 8.97 -3.57 7.90
N GLN A 177 8.76 -2.64 6.98
CA GLN A 177 9.73 -2.30 5.94
C GLN A 177 10.14 -3.54 5.12
N GLY A 178 9.17 -4.19 4.52
CA GLY A 178 9.40 -5.36 3.67
C GLY A 178 9.71 -6.66 4.39
N ALA A 179 9.48 -6.77 5.70
CA ALA A 179 9.71 -8.00 6.43
C ALA A 179 8.74 -9.10 6.00
N GLY A 180 9.25 -10.33 5.77
CA GLY A 180 8.44 -11.48 5.36
C GLY A 180 8.48 -12.63 6.36
N PHE A 181 7.30 -13.11 6.83
CA PHE A 181 7.15 -14.28 7.69
C PHE A 181 6.20 -15.28 7.03
N PHE A 182 6.70 -16.41 6.58
CA PHE A 182 5.93 -17.41 5.83
C PHE A 182 5.21 -16.82 4.60
N GLY A 183 5.80 -15.80 3.99
CA GLY A 183 5.31 -15.05 2.85
C GLY A 183 6.40 -14.18 2.25
N ALA A 184 6.04 -13.22 1.41
CA ALA A 184 6.96 -12.28 0.79
C ALA A 184 6.59 -10.85 1.16
N GLY A 185 7.54 -10.10 1.73
CA GLY A 185 7.41 -8.67 1.99
C GLY A 185 8.44 -7.90 1.18
N LEU A 186 8.04 -6.78 0.59
CA LEU A 186 8.87 -5.90 -0.21
C LEU A 186 8.59 -4.44 0.13
N LEU A 187 9.65 -3.68 0.35
CA LEU A 187 9.65 -2.22 0.28
C LEU A 187 10.66 -1.85 -0.80
N ILE A 188 10.20 -1.15 -1.81
CA ILE A 188 10.99 -0.72 -2.96
C ILE A 188 10.82 0.78 -3.07
N ASP A 189 11.93 1.48 -3.00
CA ASP A 189 12.03 2.90 -3.19
C ASP A 189 13.05 3.13 -4.30
N HIS A 190 12.68 3.94 -5.29
CA HIS A 190 13.49 4.10 -6.49
C HIS A 190 14.37 5.34 -6.48
N GLN A 191 13.89 6.46 -5.97
CA GLN A 191 14.58 7.74 -6.09
C GLN A 191 14.34 8.60 -4.85
N GLY A 192 15.36 9.29 -4.42
CA GLY A 192 15.27 10.28 -3.35
C GLY A 192 16.44 10.23 -2.37
N ASP A 193 16.42 11.17 -1.46
CA ASP A 193 17.23 11.13 -0.25
C ASP A 193 16.32 10.84 0.94
N ASP A 194 16.14 9.55 1.25
CA ASP A 194 15.08 9.07 2.10
C ASP A 194 15.52 8.80 3.53
N LEU A 195 14.58 8.95 4.46
CA LEU A 195 14.78 8.65 5.86
C LEU A 195 14.04 7.37 6.24
N LEU A 196 14.79 6.30 6.53
CA LEU A 196 14.22 5.07 7.07
C LEU A 196 14.55 4.96 8.56
N SER A 197 13.51 4.84 9.39
CA SER A 197 13.63 4.65 10.83
C SER A 197 12.83 3.45 11.29
N LEU A 198 13.51 2.53 11.97
CA LEU A 198 12.92 1.35 12.59
C LEU A 198 13.21 1.36 14.08
N GLY A 199 12.19 1.39 14.94
CA GLY A 199 12.33 1.61 16.39
C GLY A 199 13.00 0.47 17.15
N GLN A 200 12.63 -0.79 16.89
CA GLN A 200 13.32 -1.97 17.42
C GLN A 200 13.39 -3.06 16.36
N LEU A 201 14.53 -3.76 16.33
CA LEU A 201 14.76 -4.90 15.47
C LEU A 201 13.72 -6.00 15.73
N GLY A 202 12.67 -6.01 14.94
CA GLY A 202 12.01 -7.26 14.67
C GLY A 202 13.01 -8.14 13.93
N GLN A 203 13.31 -9.31 14.45
CA GLN A 203 14.21 -10.25 13.80
C GLN A 203 13.52 -10.90 12.59
N GLY A 204 13.37 -10.15 11.53
CA GLY A 204 13.44 -10.69 10.19
C GLY A 204 14.84 -10.37 9.72
N LEU A 205 15.52 -11.29 9.09
CA LEU A 205 16.76 -10.99 8.39
C LEU A 205 16.57 -9.67 7.64
N PRO A 206 17.45 -8.68 7.84
CA PRO A 206 17.43 -7.53 6.96
C PRO A 206 17.77 -8.10 5.57
N LEU A 207 16.75 -8.34 4.77
CA LEU A 207 17.01 -8.32 3.36
C LEU A 207 17.32 -6.86 3.08
N LEU A 208 18.62 -6.61 3.13
CA LEU A 208 19.32 -5.43 2.73
C LEU A 208 18.38 -4.36 2.17
N LEU A 209 18.22 -3.30 2.94
CA LEU A 209 18.02 -1.98 2.38
C LEU A 209 19.24 -1.70 1.48
N HIS A 210 19.24 -2.24 0.31
CA HIS A 210 20.08 -1.73 -0.74
C HIS A 210 19.36 -0.50 -1.26
N ARG A 211 19.90 0.63 -0.88
CA ARG A 211 19.94 1.79 -1.73
C ARG A 211 20.51 1.30 -3.08
N LEU A 212 19.64 0.77 -3.91
CA LEU A 212 19.98 0.49 -5.29
C LEU A 212 19.90 1.84 -6.00
N ARG A 213 20.94 2.65 -5.85
CA ARG A 213 21.23 3.71 -6.82
C ARG A 213 21.50 2.97 -8.13
N ILE A 214 20.51 2.89 -8.98
CA ILE A 214 20.73 2.70 -10.39
C ILE A 214 21.10 4.08 -10.88
N GLY A 215 22.41 4.29 -11.04
CA GLY A 215 22.95 5.57 -11.48
C GLY A 215 22.45 5.94 -12.86
N ASP A 216 22.50 7.25 -13.12
CA ASP A 216 22.21 7.99 -14.33
C ASP A 216 22.65 7.32 -15.64
#